data_e66ff4cca5be8d13a9738abc46737f9f
#
_entry.id   e66ff4cca5be8d13a9738abc46737f9f
#
_cell.length_a   1.000
_cell.length_b   1.000
_cell.length_c   1.000
_cell.angle_alpha   90.00
_cell.angle_beta   90.00
_cell.angle_gamma   90.00
#
_symmetry.space_group_name_H-M   'P 1'
#
loop_
_entity.id
_entity.type
_entity.pdbx_description
1 polymer ?
#
loop_
_entity_poly.entity_id
_entity_poly.type
_entity_poly.pdbx_seq_one_letter_code
_entity_poly.pdbx_strand_id
1 'polypeptide(L)'
;MEPSGTTRATAPDFEVIASGFDFIEAPRITSDGAIWFSDLTAGGVYRCRSGEEPRLMLPERQWVGGIVIDRSGQVLCSGRGGIVALDPESGATREVLGAIEGQALGAVNDMEGDGHGGFYAGSIDFAAIFETGTPPAPGMLFHMSASGEVTVLRRDVAASNGMALSPCGAWLYHVETGRGIWRYPLGQGALTETGVAAGELFVSLEDGDGLALDSAGNLWVACWSTARLLHLAPDGTSLETLSLPYPHVVSICFAPDDPGSLYIATGGNGEAPRKGAILRMAVAVPGLTGAPSALATLEENAP
;
A
#
# COMPACT_ATOMS: atom_id res chain seq x y z
N MET A 1 -28.38 32.33 -7.19
CA MET A 1 -27.04 32.67 -7.73
C MET A 1 -26.17 31.46 -7.42
N GLU A 2 -26.08 30.57 -8.37
CA GLU A 2 -25.27 29.35 -8.25
C GLU A 2 -23.78 29.69 -8.33
N PRO A 3 -22.91 29.07 -7.53
CA PRO A 3 -21.48 29.24 -7.72
C PRO A 3 -21.06 28.35 -8.88
N SER A 4 -20.93 28.93 -10.06
CA SER A 4 -20.30 28.32 -11.22
C SER A 4 -18.78 28.34 -11.03
N GLY A 5 -18.23 27.22 -10.70
CA GLY A 5 -16.78 26.97 -10.61
C GLY A 5 -16.47 25.50 -10.75
N THR A 6 -16.88 24.88 -11.86
CA THR A 6 -16.34 23.58 -12.26
C THR A 6 -14.87 23.77 -12.65
N THR A 7 -13.97 23.56 -11.71
CA THR A 7 -12.55 23.39 -12.01
C THR A 7 -12.45 22.12 -12.88
N ARG A 8 -12.19 22.33 -14.17
CA ARG A 8 -11.98 21.23 -15.12
C ARG A 8 -10.72 20.51 -14.67
N ALA A 9 -10.87 19.28 -14.19
CA ALA A 9 -9.73 18.43 -13.85
C ALA A 9 -8.86 18.29 -15.11
N THR A 10 -7.68 18.87 -15.10
CA THR A 10 -6.67 18.64 -16.13
C THR A 10 -6.07 17.28 -15.86
N ALA A 11 -5.98 16.44 -16.90
CA ALA A 11 -5.21 15.20 -16.78
C ALA A 11 -3.75 15.58 -16.49
N PRO A 12 -3.12 15.03 -15.45
CA PRO A 12 -1.72 15.32 -15.17
C PRO A 12 -0.81 14.74 -16.27
N ASP A 13 0.34 15.38 -16.49
CA ASP A 13 1.40 14.78 -17.28
C ASP A 13 2.04 13.66 -16.49
N PHE A 14 2.16 12.47 -17.09
CA PHE A 14 2.82 11.31 -16.48
C PHE A 14 3.61 10.52 -17.53
N GLU A 15 4.65 9.87 -17.06
CA GLU A 15 5.42 8.90 -17.82
C GLU A 15 4.92 7.48 -17.51
N VAL A 16 4.83 6.62 -18.52
CA VAL A 16 4.53 5.19 -18.33
C VAL A 16 5.85 4.43 -18.19
N ILE A 17 6.09 3.87 -17.01
CA ILE A 17 7.30 3.11 -16.67
C ILE A 17 7.17 1.64 -17.06
N ALA A 18 6.02 1.04 -16.73
CA ALA A 18 5.70 -0.34 -17.08
C ALA A 18 4.21 -0.44 -17.41
N SER A 19 3.81 -1.36 -18.27
CA SER A 19 2.41 -1.54 -18.67
C SER A 19 2.14 -2.96 -19.17
N GLY A 20 0.86 -3.28 -19.38
CA GLY A 20 0.46 -4.58 -19.91
C GLY A 20 0.18 -5.62 -18.82
N PHE A 21 -0.05 -5.19 -17.61
CA PHE A 21 -0.46 -6.00 -16.45
C PHE A 21 -1.97 -5.96 -16.26
N ASP A 22 -2.49 -6.87 -15.46
CA ASP A 22 -3.93 -6.91 -15.19
C ASP A 22 -4.31 -5.91 -14.11
N PHE A 23 -3.75 -6.03 -12.91
CA PHE A 23 -4.06 -5.15 -11.78
C PHE A 23 -2.82 -4.96 -10.89
N ILE A 24 -2.11 -3.85 -11.09
CA ILE A 24 -0.86 -3.59 -10.38
C ILE A 24 -1.13 -3.08 -8.98
N GLU A 25 -0.38 -3.64 -8.00
CA GLU A 25 -0.40 -3.27 -6.60
C GLU A 25 1.01 -3.10 -6.03
N ALA A 26 1.06 -2.58 -4.80
CA ALA A 26 2.25 -2.54 -3.97
C ALA A 26 3.50 -1.91 -4.61
N PRO A 27 3.41 -0.78 -5.31
CA PRO A 27 4.62 -0.16 -5.86
C PRO A 27 5.55 0.23 -4.71
N ARG A 28 6.83 -0.13 -4.83
CA ARG A 28 7.91 0.30 -3.92
C ARG A 28 9.17 0.56 -4.71
N ILE A 29 9.82 1.68 -4.40
CA ILE A 29 11.05 2.10 -5.06
C ILE A 29 12.19 1.96 -4.04
N THR A 30 13.27 1.31 -4.44
CA THR A 30 14.47 1.20 -3.63
C THR A 30 15.42 2.37 -3.89
N SER A 31 16.35 2.64 -2.97
CA SER A 31 17.32 3.74 -3.09
C SER A 31 18.27 3.61 -4.27
N ASP A 32 18.36 2.44 -4.90
CA ASP A 32 19.10 2.22 -6.14
C ASP A 32 18.22 2.38 -7.40
N GLY A 33 16.98 2.91 -7.24
CA GLY A 33 16.03 3.17 -8.32
C GLY A 33 15.33 1.92 -8.88
N ALA A 34 15.41 0.77 -8.21
CA ALA A 34 14.63 -0.40 -8.62
C ALA A 34 13.17 -0.27 -8.16
N ILE A 35 12.26 -0.62 -9.06
CA ILE A 35 10.82 -0.54 -8.89
C ILE A 35 10.29 -1.95 -8.68
N TRP A 36 9.71 -2.19 -7.52
CA TRP A 36 9.03 -3.42 -7.17
C TRP A 36 7.52 -3.20 -7.23
N PHE A 37 6.79 -4.18 -7.72
CA PHE A 37 5.32 -4.18 -7.77
C PHE A 37 4.79 -5.59 -7.95
N SER A 38 3.50 -5.77 -7.75
CA SER A 38 2.80 -7.03 -7.99
C SER A 38 1.77 -6.89 -9.11
N ASP A 39 1.34 -8.02 -9.69
CA ASP A 39 0.07 -8.13 -10.37
C ASP A 39 -0.89 -8.90 -9.45
N LEU A 40 -1.83 -8.19 -8.84
CA LEU A 40 -2.72 -8.74 -7.81
C LEU A 40 -3.56 -9.90 -8.33
N THR A 41 -4.10 -9.74 -9.54
CA THR A 41 -5.06 -10.68 -10.11
C THR A 41 -4.41 -11.77 -10.98
N ALA A 42 -3.42 -11.44 -11.79
CA ALA A 42 -2.65 -12.43 -12.53
C ALA A 42 -1.65 -13.18 -11.66
N GLY A 43 -1.25 -12.58 -10.54
CA GLY A 43 -0.24 -13.13 -9.63
C GLY A 43 1.18 -12.74 -10.02
N GLY A 44 2.07 -12.84 -9.01
CA GLY A 44 3.48 -12.57 -9.16
C GLY A 44 3.94 -11.21 -8.65
N VAL A 45 5.22 -11.16 -8.27
CA VAL A 45 5.94 -9.94 -7.90
C VAL A 45 7.01 -9.68 -8.94
N TYR A 46 7.11 -8.45 -9.37
CA TYR A 46 7.97 -7.99 -10.46
C TYR A 46 8.97 -6.95 -9.97
N ARG A 47 10.08 -6.85 -10.69
CA ARG A 47 11.11 -5.82 -10.49
C ARG A 47 11.57 -5.29 -11.83
N CYS A 48 11.71 -3.97 -11.97
CA CYS A 48 12.34 -3.32 -13.12
C CYS A 48 13.07 -2.04 -12.70
N ARG A 49 13.72 -1.41 -13.66
CA ARG A 49 14.12 0.01 -13.62
C ARG A 49 13.42 0.76 -14.74
N SER A 50 13.39 2.08 -14.67
CA SER A 50 12.85 2.88 -15.79
C SER A 50 13.60 2.53 -17.08
N GLY A 51 12.83 2.21 -18.14
CA GLY A 51 13.38 1.79 -19.43
C GLY A 51 13.77 0.30 -19.54
N GLU A 52 13.59 -0.49 -18.49
CA GLU A 52 13.83 -1.94 -18.51
C GLU A 52 12.51 -2.72 -18.52
N GLU A 53 12.51 -3.89 -19.16
CA GLU A 53 11.38 -4.82 -19.09
C GLU A 53 11.25 -5.41 -17.68
N PRO A 54 10.04 -5.44 -17.11
CA PRO A 54 9.81 -6.02 -15.79
C PRO A 54 10.16 -7.50 -15.73
N ARG A 55 11.00 -7.86 -14.76
CA ARG A 55 11.38 -9.24 -14.47
C ARG A 55 10.48 -9.81 -13.39
N LEU A 56 9.91 -11.01 -13.62
CA LEU A 56 9.17 -11.77 -12.63
C LEU A 56 10.14 -12.33 -11.58
N MET A 57 9.97 -11.92 -10.34
CA MET A 57 10.84 -12.25 -9.21
C MET A 57 10.24 -13.34 -8.31
N LEU A 58 8.93 -13.30 -8.09
CA LEU A 58 8.20 -14.27 -7.28
C LEU A 58 6.96 -14.71 -8.09
N PRO A 59 7.07 -15.81 -8.85
CA PRO A 59 5.93 -16.36 -9.57
C PRO A 59 4.89 -16.92 -8.60
N GLU A 60 3.65 -17.05 -9.08
CA GLU A 60 2.55 -17.76 -8.40
C GLU A 60 2.10 -17.17 -7.05
N ARG A 61 2.75 -16.13 -6.51
CA ARG A 61 2.27 -15.45 -5.31
C ARG A 61 1.02 -14.66 -5.64
N GLN A 62 -0.10 -15.03 -5.04
CA GLN A 62 -1.40 -14.43 -5.31
C GLN A 62 -1.72 -13.33 -4.29
N TRP A 63 -2.44 -12.30 -4.76
CA TRP A 63 -3.04 -11.25 -3.96
C TRP A 63 -2.03 -10.41 -3.17
N VAL A 64 -0.86 -10.17 -3.75
CA VAL A 64 0.13 -9.30 -3.12
C VAL A 64 -0.32 -7.84 -3.26
N GLY A 65 -0.85 -7.26 -2.18
CA GLY A 65 -1.26 -5.85 -2.12
C GLY A 65 -0.25 -4.97 -1.37
N GLY A 66 0.74 -5.57 -0.69
CA GLY A 66 1.74 -4.84 0.08
C GLY A 66 3.15 -5.41 -0.10
N ILE A 67 4.11 -4.51 -0.29
CA ILE A 67 5.55 -4.81 -0.31
C ILE A 67 6.27 -3.89 0.67
N VAL A 68 7.16 -4.44 1.49
CA VAL A 68 8.10 -3.68 2.32
C VAL A 68 9.50 -4.21 2.07
N ILE A 69 10.45 -3.30 1.84
CA ILE A 69 11.86 -3.67 1.66
C ILE A 69 12.50 -3.77 3.04
N ASP A 70 13.14 -4.91 3.33
CA ASP A 70 13.88 -5.10 4.56
C ASP A 70 15.33 -4.59 4.42
N ARG A 71 15.93 -4.13 5.52
CA ARG A 71 17.33 -3.67 5.53
C ARG A 71 18.34 -4.74 5.16
N SER A 72 18.00 -6.01 5.33
CA SER A 72 18.79 -7.15 4.86
C SER A 72 18.81 -7.29 3.33
N GLY A 73 18.00 -6.49 2.60
CA GLY A 73 17.80 -6.60 1.16
C GLY A 73 16.71 -7.58 0.76
N GLN A 74 16.12 -8.30 1.70
CA GLN A 74 14.97 -9.15 1.43
C GLN A 74 13.71 -8.31 1.18
N VAL A 75 12.76 -8.88 0.44
CA VAL A 75 11.52 -8.21 0.06
C VAL A 75 10.34 -8.91 0.74
N LEU A 76 9.72 -8.23 1.69
CA LEU A 76 8.50 -8.72 2.33
C LEU A 76 7.33 -8.55 1.37
N CYS A 77 6.65 -9.64 1.06
CA CYS A 77 5.49 -9.67 0.19
C CYS A 77 4.28 -10.20 0.97
N SER A 78 3.24 -9.39 1.05
CA SER A 78 1.93 -9.83 1.56
C SER A 78 1.28 -10.85 0.64
N GLY A 79 0.00 -11.12 0.82
CA GLY A 79 -0.82 -11.91 -0.10
C GLY A 79 -1.51 -13.09 0.55
N ARG A 80 -1.88 -14.07 -0.26
CA ARG A 80 -2.57 -15.29 0.18
C ARG A 80 -1.76 -16.03 1.25
N GLY A 81 -2.40 -16.33 2.38
CA GLY A 81 -1.81 -17.08 3.49
C GLY A 81 -0.89 -16.26 4.39
N GLY A 82 -0.78 -14.93 4.20
CA GLY A 82 0.02 -14.07 5.08
C GLY A 82 1.19 -13.36 4.40
N ILE A 83 2.34 -13.31 5.06
CA ILE A 83 3.52 -12.55 4.62
C ILE A 83 4.70 -13.50 4.44
N VAL A 84 5.43 -13.36 3.33
CA VAL A 84 6.69 -14.07 3.06
C VAL A 84 7.82 -13.06 2.82
N ALA A 85 9.03 -13.44 3.16
CA ALA A 85 10.25 -12.76 2.73
C ALA A 85 10.81 -13.45 1.49
N LEU A 86 11.08 -12.69 0.44
CA LEU A 86 11.74 -13.10 -0.79
C LEU A 86 13.19 -12.65 -0.75
N ASP A 87 14.11 -13.56 -0.96
CA ASP A 87 15.49 -13.25 -1.28
C ASP A 87 15.58 -12.97 -2.80
N PRO A 88 15.87 -11.71 -3.21
CA PRO A 88 15.87 -11.35 -4.63
C PRO A 88 17.02 -11.94 -5.44
N GLU A 89 18.07 -12.44 -4.80
CA GLU A 89 19.22 -13.05 -5.49
C GLU A 89 18.97 -14.53 -5.78
N SER A 90 18.54 -15.29 -4.78
CA SER A 90 18.28 -16.73 -4.90
C SER A 90 16.87 -17.07 -5.37
N GLY A 91 15.90 -16.16 -5.20
CA GLY A 91 14.48 -16.42 -5.41
C GLY A 91 13.83 -17.26 -4.31
N ALA A 92 14.58 -17.58 -3.25
CA ALA A 92 14.04 -18.34 -2.12
C ALA A 92 13.03 -17.51 -1.31
N THR A 93 12.03 -18.19 -0.75
CA THR A 93 11.04 -17.55 0.12
C THR A 93 11.02 -18.20 1.49
N ARG A 94 10.68 -17.38 2.50
CA ARG A 94 10.48 -17.83 3.87
C ARG A 94 9.20 -17.19 4.42
N GLU A 95 8.39 -17.97 5.15
CA GLU A 95 7.25 -17.42 5.86
C GLU A 95 7.71 -16.46 6.97
N VAL A 96 7.12 -15.27 7.00
CA VAL A 96 7.31 -14.26 8.05
C VAL A 96 6.13 -14.29 9.01
N LEU A 97 4.91 -14.37 8.49
CA LEU A 97 3.69 -14.38 9.29
C LEU A 97 2.57 -15.14 8.55
N GLY A 98 2.14 -16.28 9.06
CA GLY A 98 1.04 -17.08 8.51
C GLY A 98 -0.19 -17.16 9.40
N ALA A 99 -0.07 -16.76 10.68
CA ALA A 99 -1.17 -16.80 11.64
C ALA A 99 -1.06 -15.71 12.69
N ILE A 100 -2.20 -15.25 13.23
CA ILE A 100 -2.28 -14.32 14.38
C ILE A 100 -3.14 -14.97 15.44
N GLU A 101 -2.68 -15.01 16.70
CA GLU A 101 -3.37 -15.64 17.83
C GLU A 101 -3.81 -17.10 17.55
N GLY A 102 -3.00 -17.84 16.79
CA GLY A 102 -3.28 -19.23 16.41
C GLY A 102 -4.29 -19.39 15.28
N GLN A 103 -4.80 -18.32 14.70
CA GLN A 103 -5.71 -18.35 13.56
C GLN A 103 -4.95 -18.04 12.26
N ALA A 104 -5.04 -18.94 11.28
CA ALA A 104 -4.40 -18.78 9.98
C ALA A 104 -4.94 -17.53 9.27
N LEU A 105 -4.04 -16.76 8.64
CA LEU A 105 -4.40 -15.64 7.80
C LEU A 105 -4.87 -16.12 6.42
N GLY A 106 -6.04 -15.65 5.97
CA GLY A 106 -6.53 -15.89 4.62
C GLY A 106 -5.71 -15.11 3.59
N ALA A 107 -5.60 -13.81 3.80
CA ALA A 107 -4.72 -12.92 3.05
C ALA A 107 -4.36 -11.67 3.86
N VAL A 108 -3.19 -11.10 3.56
CA VAL A 108 -2.76 -9.76 3.99
C VAL A 108 -2.72 -8.88 2.74
N ASN A 109 -3.25 -7.67 2.83
CA ASN A 109 -3.22 -6.68 1.76
C ASN A 109 -2.05 -5.72 1.97
N ASP A 110 -2.32 -4.47 2.18
CA ASP A 110 -1.30 -3.42 2.24
C ASP A 110 -0.42 -3.50 3.49
N MET A 111 0.80 -2.98 3.37
CA MET A 111 1.80 -2.94 4.43
C MET A 111 2.60 -1.64 4.38
N GLU A 112 2.98 -1.12 5.55
CA GLU A 112 3.83 0.08 5.67
C GLU A 112 4.83 -0.08 6.81
N GLY A 113 6.10 0.25 6.56
CA GLY A 113 7.15 0.20 7.58
C GLY A 113 6.92 1.21 8.71
N ASP A 114 7.21 0.81 9.95
CA ASP A 114 6.95 1.63 11.14
C ASP A 114 8.06 2.64 11.49
N GLY A 115 9.17 2.62 10.74
CA GLY A 115 10.36 3.44 11.02
C GLY A 115 11.25 2.90 12.15
N HIS A 116 10.83 1.84 12.85
CA HIS A 116 11.54 1.20 13.96
C HIS A 116 11.99 -0.24 13.66
N GLY A 117 11.86 -0.65 12.40
CA GLY A 117 12.24 -1.98 11.92
C GLY A 117 11.11 -2.99 11.84
N GLY A 118 9.93 -2.65 12.35
CA GLY A 118 8.68 -3.37 12.16
C GLY A 118 7.84 -2.82 11.01
N PHE A 119 6.58 -3.22 10.94
CA PHE A 119 5.63 -2.73 9.95
C PHE A 119 4.18 -2.82 10.46
N TYR A 120 3.31 -2.00 9.89
CA TYR A 120 1.86 -2.11 9.95
C TYR A 120 1.35 -2.91 8.77
N ALA A 121 0.27 -3.67 8.96
CA ALA A 121 -0.35 -4.45 7.90
C ALA A 121 -1.83 -4.70 8.18
N GLY A 122 -2.59 -4.99 7.13
CA GLY A 122 -4.00 -5.32 7.29
C GLY A 122 -4.42 -6.57 6.55
N SER A 123 -5.27 -7.38 7.18
CA SER A 123 -5.85 -8.56 6.54
C SER A 123 -7.13 -8.21 5.78
N ILE A 124 -7.41 -9.00 4.74
CA ILE A 124 -8.57 -8.86 3.86
C ILE A 124 -9.05 -10.24 3.41
N ASP A 125 -10.34 -10.38 3.14
CA ASP A 125 -10.93 -11.61 2.61
C ASP A 125 -10.99 -11.60 1.08
N PHE A 126 -9.83 -11.72 0.43
CA PHE A 126 -9.75 -11.81 -1.02
C PHE A 126 -10.41 -13.07 -1.59
N ALA A 127 -10.50 -14.15 -0.83
CA ALA A 127 -11.21 -15.34 -1.28
C ALA A 127 -12.70 -15.05 -1.48
N ALA A 128 -13.33 -14.30 -0.58
CA ALA A 128 -14.70 -13.86 -0.76
C ALA A 128 -14.86 -12.95 -1.97
N ILE A 129 -13.90 -12.01 -2.19
CA ILE A 129 -13.95 -11.03 -3.27
C ILE A 129 -13.73 -11.68 -4.65
N PHE A 130 -12.71 -12.52 -4.79
CA PHE A 130 -12.28 -13.02 -6.10
C PHE A 130 -12.70 -14.44 -6.44
N GLU A 131 -13.01 -15.30 -5.45
CA GLU A 131 -13.27 -16.71 -5.71
C GLU A 131 -14.72 -17.11 -5.44
N THR A 132 -15.32 -16.67 -4.32
CA THR A 132 -16.65 -17.17 -3.91
C THR A 132 -17.78 -16.19 -4.19
N GLY A 133 -17.51 -14.89 -4.30
CA GLY A 133 -18.52 -13.84 -4.43
C GLY A 133 -19.42 -13.69 -3.20
N THR A 134 -19.01 -14.22 -2.06
CA THR A 134 -19.72 -14.07 -0.78
C THR A 134 -19.37 -12.71 -0.14
N PRO A 135 -20.19 -12.18 0.78
CA PRO A 135 -19.80 -11.01 1.55
C PRO A 135 -18.47 -11.26 2.29
N PRO A 136 -17.47 -10.37 2.15
CA PRO A 136 -16.18 -10.56 2.81
C PRO A 136 -16.31 -10.56 4.34
N ALA A 137 -15.60 -11.48 4.98
CA ALA A 137 -15.44 -11.45 6.42
C ALA A 137 -14.60 -10.24 6.86
N PRO A 138 -14.88 -9.65 8.04
CA PRO A 138 -14.07 -8.55 8.55
C PRO A 138 -12.60 -8.97 8.76
N GLY A 139 -11.68 -8.09 8.34
CA GLY A 139 -10.26 -8.23 8.57
C GLY A 139 -9.81 -7.56 9.87
N MET A 140 -8.49 -7.36 9.96
CA MET A 140 -7.86 -6.67 11.08
C MET A 140 -6.71 -5.78 10.61
N LEU A 141 -6.45 -4.70 11.34
CA LEU A 141 -5.23 -3.91 11.27
C LEU A 141 -4.31 -4.37 12.40
N PHE A 142 -3.04 -4.62 12.11
CA PHE A 142 -2.06 -5.08 13.09
C PHE A 142 -0.68 -4.46 12.86
N HIS A 143 0.14 -4.51 13.88
CA HIS A 143 1.55 -4.13 13.85
C HIS A 143 2.40 -5.36 14.16
N MET A 144 3.48 -5.54 13.44
CA MET A 144 4.53 -6.50 13.74
C MET A 144 5.82 -5.74 14.05
N SER A 145 6.35 -5.94 15.25
CA SER A 145 7.61 -5.30 15.68
C SER A 145 8.83 -5.93 15.00
N ALA A 146 9.97 -5.26 15.05
CA ALA A 146 11.25 -5.80 14.58
C ALA A 146 11.61 -7.16 15.22
N SER A 147 11.18 -7.42 16.45
CA SER A 147 11.38 -8.71 17.13
C SER A 147 10.40 -9.81 16.72
N GLY A 148 9.42 -9.49 15.86
CA GLY A 148 8.41 -10.45 15.41
C GLY A 148 7.16 -10.53 16.31
N GLU A 149 7.03 -9.65 17.31
CA GLU A 149 5.82 -9.57 18.14
C GLU A 149 4.68 -8.91 17.35
N VAL A 150 3.50 -9.54 17.37
CA VAL A 150 2.31 -9.04 16.65
C VAL A 150 1.31 -8.45 17.64
N THR A 151 0.89 -7.22 17.38
CA THR A 151 -0.17 -6.52 18.13
C THR A 151 -1.32 -6.20 17.19
N VAL A 152 -2.53 -6.68 17.50
CA VAL A 152 -3.73 -6.31 16.75
C VAL A 152 -4.21 -4.94 17.21
N LEU A 153 -4.20 -3.97 16.28
CA LEU A 153 -4.59 -2.57 16.55
C LEU A 153 -6.09 -2.36 16.41
N ARG A 154 -6.72 -3.04 15.46
CA ARG A 154 -8.17 -2.98 15.24
C ARG A 154 -8.69 -4.28 14.63
N ARG A 155 -9.87 -4.67 15.05
CA ARG A 155 -10.69 -5.72 14.44
C ARG A 155 -11.88 -5.07 13.72
N ASP A 156 -12.63 -5.84 12.95
CA ASP A 156 -13.77 -5.34 12.17
C ASP A 156 -13.35 -4.29 11.10
N VAL A 157 -12.26 -4.58 10.40
CA VAL A 157 -11.82 -3.82 9.24
C VAL A 157 -12.51 -4.39 8.00
N ALA A 158 -13.22 -3.53 7.23
CA ALA A 158 -13.99 -4.02 6.07
C ALA A 158 -13.05 -4.47 4.94
N ALA A 159 -12.19 -3.57 4.46
CA ALA A 159 -11.19 -3.86 3.46
C ALA A 159 -9.96 -2.99 3.74
N SER A 160 -8.96 -3.59 4.36
CA SER A 160 -7.70 -2.89 4.68
C SER A 160 -6.94 -2.56 3.40
N ASN A 161 -6.54 -1.32 3.27
CA ASN A 161 -5.80 -0.77 2.15
C ASN A 161 -4.70 0.20 2.62
N GLY A 162 -4.30 1.18 1.82
CA GLY A 162 -3.16 2.02 1.96
C GLY A 162 -2.89 2.54 3.37
N MET A 163 -1.63 2.57 3.74
CA MET A 163 -1.17 3.05 5.05
C MET A 163 -0.02 4.04 4.87
N ALA A 164 0.04 5.03 5.75
CA ALA A 164 1.18 5.94 5.79
C ALA A 164 1.34 6.57 7.17
N LEU A 165 2.58 6.90 7.53
CA LEU A 165 2.90 7.60 8.77
C LEU A 165 2.93 9.11 8.54
N SER A 166 2.42 9.87 9.52
CA SER A 166 2.60 11.33 9.51
C SER A 166 4.09 11.71 9.59
N PRO A 167 4.50 12.88 9.06
CA PRO A 167 5.91 13.30 9.08
C PRO A 167 6.54 13.33 10.47
N CYS A 168 5.74 13.61 11.50
CA CYS A 168 6.20 13.62 12.90
C CYS A 168 6.13 12.25 13.59
N GLY A 169 5.67 11.20 12.90
CA GLY A 169 5.50 9.85 13.46
C GLY A 169 4.39 9.73 14.53
N ALA A 170 3.55 10.76 14.70
CA ALA A 170 2.51 10.75 15.71
C ALA A 170 1.21 10.04 15.31
N TRP A 171 1.02 9.83 14.02
CA TRP A 171 -0.20 9.25 13.45
C TRP A 171 0.11 8.20 12.41
N LEU A 172 -0.64 7.10 12.45
CA LEU A 172 -0.81 6.17 11.34
C LEU A 172 -2.14 6.51 10.65
N TYR A 173 -2.08 6.81 9.35
CA TYR A 173 -3.25 6.87 8.49
C TYR A 173 -3.48 5.51 7.84
N HIS A 174 -4.73 5.08 7.75
CA HIS A 174 -5.12 3.80 7.19
C HIS A 174 -6.40 3.95 6.38
N VAL A 175 -6.35 3.56 5.13
CA VAL A 175 -7.52 3.50 4.25
C VAL A 175 -8.28 2.21 4.50
N GLU A 176 -9.55 2.33 4.76
CA GLU A 176 -10.50 1.24 4.82
C GLU A 176 -11.53 1.45 3.70
N THR A 177 -11.36 0.74 2.59
CA THR A 177 -12.25 0.87 1.43
C THR A 177 -13.69 0.56 1.83
N GLY A 178 -14.62 1.39 1.38
CA GLY A 178 -16.02 1.36 1.78
C GLY A 178 -16.36 2.16 3.03
N ARG A 179 -15.35 2.66 3.79
CA ARG A 179 -15.58 3.45 5.02
C ARG A 179 -14.84 4.79 5.01
N GLY A 180 -13.56 4.81 4.61
CA GLY A 180 -12.77 6.04 4.53
C GLY A 180 -11.35 5.91 5.05
N ILE A 181 -10.76 7.06 5.34
CA ILE A 181 -9.42 7.17 5.90
C ILE A 181 -9.54 7.30 7.41
N TRP A 182 -8.95 6.37 8.12
CA TRP A 182 -8.83 6.39 9.58
C TRP A 182 -7.47 6.94 9.99
N ARG A 183 -7.38 7.55 11.17
CA ARG A 183 -6.10 7.86 11.78
C ARG A 183 -6.02 7.32 13.20
N TYR A 184 -4.86 6.79 13.55
CA TYR A 184 -4.55 6.18 14.83
C TYR A 184 -3.41 6.94 15.47
N PRO A 185 -3.52 7.41 16.73
CA PRO A 185 -2.40 8.01 17.42
C PRO A 185 -1.33 6.94 17.68
N LEU A 186 -0.05 7.33 17.54
CA LEU A 186 1.09 6.48 17.84
C LEU A 186 1.84 7.03 19.06
N GLY A 187 2.55 6.16 19.80
CA GLY A 187 3.34 6.53 20.97
C GLY A 187 2.76 6.01 22.29
N GLN A 188 3.31 6.49 23.41
CA GLN A 188 2.89 6.05 24.74
C GLN A 188 1.44 6.43 25.03
N GLY A 189 0.62 5.45 25.42
CA GLY A 189 -0.81 5.64 25.68
C GLY A 189 -1.72 5.61 24.45
N ALA A 190 -1.17 5.34 23.27
CA ALA A 190 -1.96 5.20 22.04
C ALA A 190 -2.87 3.95 22.04
N LEU A 191 -2.50 2.93 22.80
CA LEU A 191 -3.31 1.72 22.97
C LEU A 191 -4.27 1.91 24.14
N THR A 192 -5.51 1.46 23.97
CA THR A 192 -6.48 1.34 25.06
C THR A 192 -6.06 0.24 26.04
N GLU A 193 -6.72 0.13 27.20
CA GLU A 193 -6.49 -0.96 28.17
C GLU A 193 -6.70 -2.36 27.55
N THR A 194 -7.43 -2.44 26.43
CA THR A 194 -7.65 -3.68 25.66
C THR A 194 -6.58 -3.91 24.58
N GLY A 195 -5.56 -3.06 24.50
CA GLY A 195 -4.49 -3.15 23.50
C GLY A 195 -4.88 -2.65 22.09
N VAL A 196 -6.09 -2.11 21.90
CA VAL A 196 -6.57 -1.60 20.61
C VAL A 196 -6.32 -0.10 20.51
N ALA A 197 -5.80 0.36 19.40
CA ALA A 197 -5.59 1.79 19.16
C ALA A 197 -6.93 2.55 19.06
N ALA A 198 -6.99 3.73 19.68
CA ALA A 198 -8.14 4.63 19.58
C ALA A 198 -8.11 5.34 18.21
N GLY A 199 -8.54 4.65 17.15
CA GLY A 199 -8.68 5.22 15.81
C GLY A 199 -9.92 6.08 15.67
N GLU A 200 -9.82 7.13 14.88
CA GLU A 200 -10.96 7.97 14.48
C GLU A 200 -11.08 8.05 12.96
N LEU A 201 -12.31 8.13 12.46
CA LEU A 201 -12.56 8.39 11.04
C LEU A 201 -12.12 9.81 10.73
N PHE A 202 -11.09 9.95 9.89
CA PHE A 202 -10.51 11.23 9.52
C PHE A 202 -11.19 11.85 8.29
N VAL A 203 -11.38 11.05 7.23
CA VAL A 203 -12.09 11.45 6.01
C VAL A 203 -13.01 10.32 5.57
N SER A 204 -14.29 10.62 5.32
CA SER A 204 -15.21 9.67 4.71
C SER A 204 -14.91 9.55 3.22
N LEU A 205 -14.63 8.35 2.74
CA LEU A 205 -14.25 8.06 1.36
C LEU A 205 -14.58 6.60 1.04
N GLU A 206 -15.44 6.37 0.04
CA GLU A 206 -15.90 5.00 -0.26
C GLU A 206 -14.92 4.19 -1.10
N ASP A 207 -14.18 4.84 -2.01
CA ASP A 207 -13.33 4.19 -2.99
C ASP A 207 -11.83 4.43 -2.79
N GLY A 208 -11.43 4.84 -1.59
CA GLY A 208 -10.01 4.96 -1.25
C GLY A 208 -9.29 3.61 -1.30
N ASP A 209 -8.04 3.64 -1.76
CA ASP A 209 -7.18 2.47 -1.93
C ASP A 209 -5.77 2.81 -1.41
N GLY A 210 -4.74 2.90 -2.24
CA GLY A 210 -3.39 3.26 -1.81
C GLY A 210 -3.27 4.66 -1.22
N LEU A 211 -2.35 4.86 -0.30
CA LEU A 211 -2.12 6.09 0.44
C LEU A 211 -0.62 6.41 0.54
N ALA A 212 -0.26 7.67 0.31
CA ALA A 212 1.07 8.18 0.60
C ALA A 212 1.00 9.61 1.14
N LEU A 213 1.99 10.03 1.93
CA LEU A 213 2.08 11.38 2.45
C LEU A 213 3.26 12.13 1.83
N ASP A 214 3.10 13.45 1.70
CA ASP A 214 4.21 14.34 1.39
C ASP A 214 4.85 14.96 2.65
N SER A 215 5.95 15.67 2.49
CA SER A 215 6.72 16.27 3.59
C SER A 215 5.99 17.39 4.32
N ALA A 216 4.94 17.96 3.73
CA ALA A 216 4.06 18.93 4.37
C ALA A 216 2.92 18.25 5.16
N GLY A 217 2.82 16.92 5.07
CA GLY A 217 1.77 16.13 5.72
C GLY A 217 0.47 16.08 4.93
N ASN A 218 0.48 16.49 3.66
CA ASN A 218 -0.68 16.28 2.80
C ASN A 218 -0.79 14.80 2.42
N LEU A 219 -2.01 14.33 2.20
CA LEU A 219 -2.31 12.95 1.84
C LEU A 219 -2.57 12.85 0.34
N TRP A 220 -1.89 11.95 -0.32
CA TRP A 220 -2.24 11.48 -1.65
C TRP A 220 -2.98 10.16 -1.52
N VAL A 221 -4.15 10.05 -2.16
CA VAL A 221 -5.03 8.88 -2.05
C VAL A 221 -5.42 8.41 -3.43
N ALA A 222 -5.13 7.17 -3.73
CA ALA A 222 -5.64 6.50 -4.90
C ALA A 222 -7.13 6.15 -4.70
N CYS A 223 -7.95 6.37 -5.72
CA CYS A 223 -9.38 6.05 -5.72
C CYS A 223 -9.66 5.03 -6.82
N TRP A 224 -9.77 3.76 -6.41
CA TRP A 224 -9.75 2.64 -7.33
C TRP A 224 -10.92 2.63 -8.31
N SER A 225 -12.16 2.90 -7.87
CA SER A 225 -13.34 2.76 -8.73
C SER A 225 -13.64 4.00 -9.56
N THR A 226 -13.12 5.16 -9.17
CA THR A 226 -13.35 6.43 -9.88
C THR A 226 -12.14 6.93 -10.67
N ALA A 227 -11.06 6.14 -10.70
CA ALA A 227 -9.83 6.44 -11.46
C ALA A 227 -9.24 7.82 -11.16
N ARG A 228 -9.20 8.20 -9.87
CA ARG A 228 -8.74 9.51 -9.41
C ARG A 228 -7.60 9.39 -8.41
N LEU A 229 -6.81 10.45 -8.35
CA LEU A 229 -5.96 10.76 -7.21
C LEU A 229 -6.58 11.95 -6.46
N LEU A 230 -6.74 11.81 -5.16
CA LEU A 230 -7.09 12.91 -4.27
C LEU A 230 -5.82 13.41 -3.61
N HIS A 231 -5.65 14.74 -3.56
CA HIS A 231 -4.62 15.39 -2.76
C HIS A 231 -5.34 16.19 -1.66
N LEU A 232 -5.10 15.81 -0.41
CA LEU A 232 -5.80 16.34 0.77
C LEU A 232 -4.80 17.05 1.68
N ALA A 233 -5.20 18.17 2.25
CA ALA A 233 -4.43 18.85 3.29
C ALA A 233 -4.39 18.03 4.60
N PRO A 234 -3.49 18.36 5.54
CA PRO A 234 -3.40 17.68 6.83
C PRO A 234 -4.64 17.72 7.71
N ASP A 235 -5.61 18.58 7.40
CA ASP A 235 -6.92 18.65 8.04
C ASP A 235 -8.01 17.85 7.31
N GLY A 236 -7.67 17.19 6.20
CA GLY A 236 -8.58 16.41 5.38
C GLY A 236 -9.33 17.20 4.30
N THR A 237 -9.09 18.50 4.17
CA THR A 237 -9.71 19.30 3.09
C THR A 237 -9.06 18.98 1.75
N SER A 238 -9.89 18.96 0.68
CA SER A 238 -9.39 18.68 -0.67
C SER A 238 -8.59 19.85 -1.21
N LEU A 239 -7.35 19.59 -1.60
CA LEU A 239 -6.47 20.52 -2.31
C LEU A 239 -6.65 20.40 -3.82
N GLU A 240 -6.65 19.14 -4.31
CA GLU A 240 -6.72 18.83 -5.73
C GLU A 240 -7.35 17.46 -5.96
N THR A 241 -7.93 17.28 -7.14
CA THR A 241 -8.41 16.00 -7.64
C THR A 241 -7.95 15.83 -9.08
N LEU A 242 -7.18 14.77 -9.34
CA LEU A 242 -6.65 14.44 -10.66
C LEU A 242 -7.36 13.20 -11.20
N SER A 243 -7.81 13.24 -12.45
CA SER A 243 -8.37 12.07 -13.14
C SER A 243 -7.34 11.47 -14.07
N LEU A 244 -7.17 10.15 -14.01
CA LEU A 244 -6.26 9.40 -14.88
C LEU A 244 -7.04 8.60 -15.93
N PRO A 245 -6.49 8.40 -17.13
CA PRO A 245 -7.16 7.68 -18.23
C PRO A 245 -7.00 6.16 -18.10
N TYR A 246 -7.25 5.62 -16.91
CA TYR A 246 -7.17 4.21 -16.56
C TYR A 246 -8.46 3.76 -15.91
N PRO A 247 -8.85 2.47 -15.99
CA PRO A 247 -10.04 1.98 -15.31
C PRO A 247 -9.98 2.11 -13.80
N HIS A 248 -8.80 1.87 -13.23
CA HIS A 248 -8.57 1.91 -11.79
C HIS A 248 -7.26 2.63 -11.47
N VAL A 249 -7.25 3.43 -10.41
CA VAL A 249 -6.05 4.00 -9.79
C VAL A 249 -5.96 3.42 -8.39
N VAL A 250 -4.93 2.62 -8.15
CA VAL A 250 -4.97 1.59 -7.11
C VAL A 250 -4.01 1.89 -5.97
N SER A 251 -2.73 1.97 -6.25
CA SER A 251 -1.72 2.15 -5.22
C SER A 251 -0.71 3.23 -5.63
N ILE A 252 -0.03 3.81 -4.64
CA ILE A 252 0.92 4.91 -4.87
C ILE A 252 2.09 4.83 -3.90
N CYS A 253 3.24 5.33 -4.33
CA CYS A 253 4.38 5.54 -3.45
C CYS A 253 5.29 6.66 -3.96
N PHE A 254 6.15 7.15 -3.09
CA PHE A 254 7.25 8.04 -3.44
C PHE A 254 8.57 7.28 -3.51
N ALA A 255 9.51 7.80 -4.31
CA ALA A 255 10.84 7.21 -4.44
C ALA A 255 11.84 7.89 -3.49
N PRO A 256 12.71 7.13 -2.82
CA PRO A 256 13.69 7.73 -1.90
C PRO A 256 14.79 8.54 -2.59
N ASP A 257 15.13 8.19 -3.83
CA ASP A 257 16.11 8.88 -4.66
C ASP A 257 15.51 10.03 -5.50
N ASP A 258 14.17 10.04 -5.65
CA ASP A 258 13.42 11.09 -6.37
C ASP A 258 12.09 11.41 -5.63
N PRO A 259 12.15 12.06 -4.46
CA PRO A 259 10.94 12.36 -3.68
C PRO A 259 10.01 13.38 -4.34
N GLY A 260 10.45 14.03 -5.42
CA GLY A 260 9.62 14.89 -6.28
C GLY A 260 8.75 14.13 -7.28
N SER A 261 8.79 12.80 -7.29
CA SER A 261 8.01 11.95 -8.18
C SER A 261 7.07 11.02 -7.40
N LEU A 262 5.79 11.06 -7.73
CA LEU A 262 4.77 10.11 -7.28
C LEU A 262 4.68 8.97 -8.30
N TYR A 263 4.87 7.75 -7.84
CA TYR A 263 4.64 6.54 -8.63
C TYR A 263 3.22 6.04 -8.36
N ILE A 264 2.51 5.69 -9.43
CA ILE A 264 1.09 5.37 -9.40
C ILE A 264 0.90 4.02 -10.06
N ALA A 265 0.28 3.08 -9.35
CA ALA A 265 -0.14 1.80 -9.87
C ALA A 265 -1.60 1.88 -10.33
N THR A 266 -1.87 1.27 -11.47
CA THR A 266 -3.21 1.25 -12.08
C THR A 266 -3.66 -0.17 -12.38
N GLY A 267 -4.96 -0.36 -12.54
CA GLY A 267 -5.57 -1.65 -12.89
C GLY A 267 -6.41 -1.58 -14.15
N GLY A 268 -6.52 -2.72 -14.83
CA GLY A 268 -7.48 -2.97 -15.89
C GLY A 268 -8.82 -3.47 -15.32
N ASN A 269 -9.80 -3.63 -16.20
CA ASN A 269 -11.10 -4.22 -15.89
C ASN A 269 -11.56 -5.16 -17.01
N GLY A 270 -12.76 -5.74 -16.89
CA GLY A 270 -13.29 -6.67 -17.90
C GLY A 270 -13.44 -6.08 -19.32
N GLU A 271 -13.62 -4.76 -19.46
CA GLU A 271 -13.72 -4.07 -20.75
C GLU A 271 -12.34 -3.66 -21.30
N ALA A 272 -11.40 -3.39 -20.41
CA ALA A 272 -10.03 -3.00 -20.72
C ALA A 272 -9.04 -3.83 -19.90
N PRO A 273 -8.92 -5.14 -20.19
CA PRO A 273 -7.97 -6.00 -19.51
C PRO A 273 -6.53 -5.55 -19.83
N ARG A 274 -5.58 -5.90 -18.95
CA ARG A 274 -4.14 -5.59 -19.10
C ARG A 274 -3.85 -4.08 -19.25
N LYS A 275 -4.66 -3.25 -18.62
CA LYS A 275 -4.46 -1.79 -18.48
C LYS A 275 -3.70 -1.42 -17.21
N GLY A 276 -3.28 -2.40 -16.42
CA GLY A 276 -2.36 -2.17 -15.32
C GLY A 276 -1.04 -1.57 -15.82
N ALA A 277 -0.63 -0.47 -15.20
CA ALA A 277 0.60 0.26 -15.50
C ALA A 277 1.20 0.86 -14.23
N ILE A 278 2.52 1.05 -14.23
CA ILE A 278 3.22 1.94 -13.31
C ILE A 278 3.44 3.26 -14.03
N LEU A 279 2.95 4.33 -13.44
CA LEU A 279 3.11 5.70 -13.94
C LEU A 279 4.03 6.48 -13.00
N ARG A 280 4.72 7.49 -13.52
CA ARG A 280 5.50 8.46 -12.74
C ARG A 280 4.98 9.86 -13.05
N MET A 281 4.67 10.63 -12.02
CA MET A 281 4.16 11.99 -12.09
C MET A 281 4.98 12.90 -11.18
N ALA A 282 5.39 14.07 -11.68
CA ALA A 282 6.05 15.08 -10.85
C ALA A 282 5.06 15.74 -9.88
N VAL A 283 5.51 15.99 -8.66
CA VAL A 283 4.74 16.69 -7.63
C VAL A 283 5.50 17.90 -7.10
N ALA A 284 4.75 18.91 -6.62
CA ALA A 284 5.34 20.16 -6.14
C ALA A 284 5.97 20.02 -4.74
N VAL A 285 5.38 19.19 -3.89
CA VAL A 285 5.86 18.95 -2.53
C VAL A 285 6.49 17.56 -2.50
N PRO A 286 7.77 17.43 -2.07
CA PRO A 286 8.42 16.13 -2.00
C PRO A 286 7.70 15.15 -1.09
N GLY A 287 7.59 13.90 -1.52
CA GLY A 287 6.93 12.85 -0.77
C GLY A 287 7.77 12.26 0.36
N LEU A 288 7.09 11.56 1.25
CA LEU A 288 7.71 10.69 2.25
C LEU A 288 7.75 9.27 1.69
N THR A 289 8.84 8.60 1.90
CA THR A 289 9.01 7.20 1.50
C THR A 289 8.74 6.28 2.67
N GLY A 290 8.15 5.12 2.40
CA GLY A 290 7.95 4.07 3.39
C GLY A 290 9.29 3.65 4.00
N ALA A 291 9.31 3.48 5.32
CA ALA A 291 10.50 3.05 6.03
C ALA A 291 10.79 1.56 5.73
N PRO A 292 12.07 1.16 5.61
CA PRO A 292 12.41 -0.25 5.51
C PRO A 292 12.14 -0.96 6.84
N SER A 293 11.78 -2.25 6.77
CA SER A 293 11.81 -3.13 7.93
C SER A 293 13.25 -3.53 8.30
N ALA A 294 13.43 -4.07 9.49
CA ALA A 294 14.68 -4.66 9.98
C ALA A 294 14.32 -5.78 10.97
N LEU A 295 13.77 -6.86 10.41
CA LEU A 295 13.27 -7.97 11.23
C LEU A 295 14.44 -8.80 11.75
N ALA A 296 14.54 -8.99 13.07
CA ALA A 296 15.59 -9.76 13.73
C ALA A 296 15.70 -11.21 13.17
N THR A 297 14.57 -11.80 12.82
CA THR A 297 14.54 -13.14 12.21
C THR A 297 15.14 -13.18 10.79
N LEU A 298 15.28 -12.05 10.11
CA LEU A 298 15.91 -11.95 8.80
C LEU A 298 17.41 -11.66 8.90
N GLU A 299 17.85 -10.91 9.92
CA GLU A 299 19.24 -10.55 10.13
C GLU A 299 20.09 -11.75 10.57
N GLU A 300 19.54 -12.70 11.36
CA GLU A 300 20.25 -13.90 11.83
C GLU A 300 20.65 -14.86 10.70
N ASN A 301 20.14 -14.71 9.51
CA ASN A 301 20.39 -15.57 8.35
C ASN A 301 20.96 -14.79 7.14
N ALA A 302 21.44 -13.57 7.34
CA ALA A 302 22.19 -12.86 6.32
C ALA A 302 23.57 -13.54 6.12
N PRO A 303 24.02 -13.78 4.88
CA PRO A 303 25.26 -14.47 4.60
C PRO A 303 26.52 -13.73 5.09
#